data_8846f4b293ab7df577e5ffe5f37d8831
#
_entry.id   8846f4b293ab7df577e5ffe5f37d8831
#
_cell.length_a   1.000
_cell.length_b   1.000
_cell.length_c   1.000
_cell.angle_alpha   90.00
_cell.angle_beta   90.00
_cell.angle_gamma   90.00
#
_symmetry.space_group_name_H-M   'P 1'
#
loop_
_entity.id
_entity.type
_entity.pdbx_description
1 polymer ?
#
loop_
_entity_poly.entity_id
_entity_poly.type
_entity_poly.pdbx_seq_one_letter_code
_entity_poly.pdbx_strand_id
1 'polypeptide(L)'
;MTGTSTENDEAENARHKEKARKHKAARDKIMATKTGEKGLLIVHTGAGKGKTSAALGMVFRHIGHGYPVAVVQFTKSQAWDTGEARVFAKFPDLVTLHIMGEGFTWETQDRARDIAAATAGWERAKQLIRDDRHRMVLLDELNIVLRYEYLPIEEVVNFLRDEKPADKHVVITGRNAHASLIEMADLVTEMTLIKHPFRQGVKAQKGVEF
;
A
#
# COMPACT_ATOMS: atom_id res chain seq x y z
N MET A 1 -49.07 -6.09 -32.35
CA MET A 1 -47.91 -5.21 -32.65
C MET A 1 -46.80 -5.50 -31.63
N THR A 2 -46.12 -6.64 -31.69
CA THR A 2 -45.09 -7.09 -30.73
C THR A 2 -43.80 -7.53 -31.38
N GLY A 3 -43.58 -7.22 -32.67
CA GLY A 3 -42.40 -7.69 -33.42
C GLY A 3 -41.18 -6.73 -33.46
N THR A 4 -41.38 -5.45 -33.18
CA THR A 4 -40.30 -4.45 -33.35
C THR A 4 -39.34 -4.30 -32.16
N SER A 5 -39.72 -4.75 -30.97
CA SER A 5 -38.86 -4.64 -29.80
C SER A 5 -37.79 -5.74 -29.76
N THR A 6 -38.18 -6.97 -30.14
CA THR A 6 -37.24 -8.12 -30.14
C THR A 6 -36.16 -8.05 -31.20
N GLU A 7 -36.48 -7.57 -32.40
CA GLU A 7 -35.50 -7.39 -33.48
C GLU A 7 -34.48 -6.28 -33.16
N ASN A 8 -34.92 -5.21 -32.49
CA ASN A 8 -34.04 -4.12 -32.06
C ASN A 8 -33.09 -4.60 -30.95
N ASP A 9 -33.61 -5.38 -30.01
CA ASP A 9 -32.82 -5.99 -28.91
C ASP A 9 -31.78 -6.99 -29.44
N GLU A 10 -32.12 -7.78 -30.44
CA GLU A 10 -31.18 -8.70 -31.09
C GLU A 10 -30.07 -7.97 -31.84
N ALA A 11 -30.40 -6.90 -32.57
CA ALA A 11 -29.43 -6.07 -33.27
C ALA A 11 -28.48 -5.33 -32.30
N GLU A 12 -29.02 -4.84 -31.19
CA GLU A 12 -28.22 -4.20 -30.13
C GLU A 12 -27.29 -5.21 -29.44
N ASN A 13 -27.77 -6.40 -29.12
CA ASN A 13 -26.98 -7.49 -28.59
C ASN A 13 -25.86 -7.93 -29.53
N ALA A 14 -26.11 -7.99 -30.82
CA ALA A 14 -25.11 -8.31 -31.84
C ALA A 14 -23.99 -7.25 -31.91
N ARG A 15 -24.37 -5.97 -31.87
CA ARG A 15 -23.42 -4.85 -31.82
C ARG A 15 -22.59 -4.86 -30.56
N HIS A 16 -23.20 -5.13 -29.40
CA HIS A 16 -22.51 -5.25 -28.12
C HIS A 16 -21.49 -6.41 -28.15
N LYS A 17 -21.88 -7.58 -28.64
CA LYS A 17 -20.98 -8.74 -28.78
C LYS A 17 -19.79 -8.44 -29.69
N GLU A 18 -20.02 -7.79 -30.82
CA GLU A 18 -18.95 -7.44 -31.77
C GLU A 18 -17.98 -6.40 -31.14
N LYS A 19 -18.52 -5.39 -30.44
CA LYS A 19 -17.70 -4.42 -29.70
C LYS A 19 -16.87 -5.09 -28.62
N ALA A 20 -17.48 -5.98 -27.83
CA ALA A 20 -16.79 -6.75 -26.79
C ALA A 20 -15.69 -7.63 -27.38
N ARG A 21 -15.93 -8.30 -28.52
CA ARG A 21 -14.94 -9.11 -29.23
C ARG A 21 -13.73 -8.28 -29.68
N LYS A 22 -13.97 -7.09 -30.28
CA LYS A 22 -12.90 -6.17 -30.69
C LYS A 22 -12.08 -5.69 -29.50
N HIS A 23 -12.75 -5.29 -28.40
CA HIS A 23 -12.08 -4.89 -27.16
C HIS A 23 -11.23 -6.02 -26.57
N LYS A 24 -11.76 -7.25 -26.53
CA LYS A 24 -11.03 -8.41 -26.06
C LYS A 24 -9.78 -8.66 -26.93
N ALA A 25 -9.93 -8.70 -28.25
CA ALA A 25 -8.80 -8.93 -29.15
C ALA A 25 -7.71 -7.85 -29.04
N ALA A 26 -8.07 -6.57 -28.87
CA ALA A 26 -7.12 -5.49 -28.64
C ALA A 26 -6.40 -5.67 -27.29
N ARG A 27 -7.14 -6.02 -26.23
CA ARG A 27 -6.57 -6.28 -24.90
C ARG A 27 -5.62 -7.50 -24.91
N ASP A 28 -6.01 -8.59 -25.57
CA ASP A 28 -5.19 -9.79 -25.68
C ASP A 28 -3.85 -9.51 -26.36
N LYS A 29 -3.84 -8.67 -27.40
CA LYS A 29 -2.60 -8.18 -28.03
C LYS A 29 -1.72 -7.40 -27.07
N ILE A 30 -2.29 -6.49 -26.27
CA ILE A 30 -1.55 -5.74 -25.26
C ILE A 30 -1.02 -6.68 -24.18
N MET A 31 -1.84 -7.61 -23.71
CA MET A 31 -1.43 -8.58 -22.66
C MET A 31 -0.29 -9.47 -23.12
N ALA A 32 -0.28 -9.89 -24.38
CA ALA A 32 0.80 -10.70 -24.97
C ALA A 32 2.18 -10.00 -24.94
N THR A 33 2.22 -8.67 -24.81
CA THR A 33 3.47 -7.91 -24.65
C THR A 33 3.95 -7.78 -23.21
N LYS A 34 3.15 -8.22 -22.21
CA LYS A 34 3.45 -8.10 -20.77
C LYS A 34 3.99 -9.42 -20.25
N THR A 35 5.31 -9.62 -20.41
CA THR A 35 5.99 -10.90 -20.08
C THR A 35 6.93 -10.76 -18.87
N GLY A 36 7.20 -9.54 -18.40
CA GLY A 36 8.12 -9.32 -17.30
C GLY A 36 7.45 -9.48 -15.93
N GLU A 37 8.17 -10.13 -15.01
CA GLU A 37 7.84 -10.20 -13.59
C GLU A 37 8.97 -9.57 -12.78
N LYS A 38 8.63 -8.75 -11.78
CA LYS A 38 9.59 -8.19 -10.82
C LYS A 38 8.89 -7.81 -9.51
N GLY A 39 9.66 -7.67 -8.46
CA GLY A 39 9.21 -7.05 -7.22
C GLY A 39 9.03 -5.54 -7.42
N LEU A 40 7.83 -5.05 -7.13
CA LEU A 40 7.45 -3.65 -7.35
C LEU A 40 7.76 -2.80 -6.12
N LEU A 41 8.25 -1.58 -6.34
CA LEU A 41 8.20 -0.50 -5.38
C LEU A 41 6.91 0.28 -5.59
N ILE A 42 6.05 0.29 -4.56
CA ILE A 42 4.71 0.88 -4.61
C ILE A 42 4.59 1.98 -3.56
N VAL A 43 4.12 3.15 -3.97
CA VAL A 43 3.93 4.28 -3.07
C VAL A 43 2.46 4.70 -3.06
N HIS A 44 1.84 4.68 -1.87
CA HIS A 44 0.53 5.25 -1.63
C HIS A 44 0.68 6.57 -0.86
N THR A 45 0.33 7.67 -1.49
CA THR A 45 0.46 9.02 -0.93
C THR A 45 -0.83 9.83 -1.03
N GLY A 46 -0.74 11.13 -0.75
CA GLY A 46 -1.85 12.06 -0.83
C GLY A 46 -2.54 12.35 0.50
N ALA A 47 -3.36 13.41 0.50
CA ALA A 47 -4.07 13.92 1.69
C ALA A 47 -5.29 13.08 2.08
N GLY A 48 -5.84 12.28 1.15
CA GLY A 48 -7.03 11.46 1.34
C GLY A 48 -6.79 10.22 2.20
N LYS A 49 -7.89 9.63 2.63
CA LYS A 49 -7.91 8.34 3.35
C LYS A 49 -7.74 7.16 2.38
N GLY A 50 -7.37 5.99 2.93
CA GLY A 50 -7.32 4.74 2.19
C GLY A 50 -5.92 4.23 1.86
N LYS A 51 -4.85 5.00 2.10
CA LYS A 51 -3.46 4.59 1.83
C LYS A 51 -3.10 3.26 2.50
N THR A 52 -3.19 3.22 3.82
CA THR A 52 -2.95 2.01 4.62
C THR A 52 -3.96 0.91 4.26
N SER A 53 -5.26 1.24 4.10
CA SER A 53 -6.29 0.25 3.74
C SER A 53 -6.01 -0.43 2.40
N ALA A 54 -5.55 0.32 1.38
CA ALA A 54 -5.15 -0.24 0.09
C ALA A 54 -3.91 -1.15 0.23
N ALA A 55 -2.91 -0.72 1.01
CA ALA A 55 -1.73 -1.52 1.29
C ALA A 55 -2.07 -2.81 2.05
N LEU A 56 -2.92 -2.73 3.08
CA LEU A 56 -3.43 -3.89 3.80
C LEU A 56 -4.22 -4.83 2.89
N GLY A 57 -4.96 -4.31 1.91
CA GLY A 57 -5.61 -5.11 0.88
C GLY A 57 -4.62 -5.98 0.09
N MET A 58 -3.40 -5.48 -0.19
CA MET A 58 -2.33 -6.27 -0.80
C MET A 58 -1.75 -7.31 0.16
N VAL A 59 -1.59 -6.98 1.46
CA VAL A 59 -1.22 -7.94 2.50
C VAL A 59 -2.20 -9.12 2.51
N PHE A 60 -3.51 -8.85 2.55
CA PHE A 60 -4.53 -9.91 2.54
C PHE A 60 -4.51 -10.77 1.26
N ARG A 61 -4.22 -10.17 0.10
CA ARG A 61 -4.05 -10.95 -1.14
C ARG A 61 -2.86 -11.90 -1.05
N HIS A 62 -1.73 -11.45 -0.48
CA HIS A 62 -0.56 -12.32 -0.25
C HIS A 62 -0.89 -13.47 0.70
N ILE A 63 -1.53 -13.18 1.83
CA ILE A 63 -2.00 -14.20 2.78
C ILE A 63 -2.91 -15.22 2.06
N GLY A 64 -3.85 -14.75 1.25
CA GLY A 64 -4.77 -15.61 0.48
C GLY A 64 -4.06 -16.53 -0.52
N HIS A 65 -2.86 -16.15 -0.99
CA HIS A 65 -1.99 -16.99 -1.82
C HIS A 65 -0.94 -17.78 -1.02
N GLY A 66 -0.96 -17.72 0.30
CA GLY A 66 0.02 -18.40 1.15
C GLY A 66 1.42 -17.77 1.12
N TYR A 67 1.55 -16.51 0.67
CA TYR A 67 2.83 -15.81 0.61
C TYR A 67 3.09 -15.04 1.90
N PRO A 68 4.21 -15.30 2.58
CA PRO A 68 4.57 -14.53 3.77
C PRO A 68 4.84 -13.06 3.47
N VAL A 69 4.40 -12.20 4.38
CA VAL A 69 4.57 -10.75 4.30
C VAL A 69 5.09 -10.19 5.62
N ALA A 70 5.82 -9.09 5.55
CA ALA A 70 6.18 -8.31 6.72
C ALA A 70 5.49 -6.93 6.67
N VAL A 71 5.14 -6.43 7.85
CA VAL A 71 4.53 -5.11 8.04
C VAL A 71 5.32 -4.37 9.13
N VAL A 72 5.83 -3.19 8.80
CA VAL A 72 6.48 -2.27 9.73
C VAL A 72 5.63 -1.01 9.82
N GLN A 73 5.10 -0.70 10.99
CA GLN A 73 4.29 0.48 11.27
C GLN A 73 5.15 1.51 12.01
N PHE A 74 5.45 2.64 11.35
CA PHE A 74 6.41 3.63 11.85
C PHE A 74 5.84 4.63 12.86
N THR A 75 4.54 4.88 12.81
CA THR A 75 3.91 5.93 13.65
C THR A 75 2.92 5.39 14.67
N LYS A 76 2.46 4.16 14.51
CA LYS A 76 1.52 3.55 15.45
C LYS A 76 2.22 3.12 16.73
N SER A 77 1.53 3.31 17.88
CA SER A 77 1.99 2.82 19.16
C SER A 77 1.55 1.37 19.39
N GLN A 78 2.38 0.60 20.09
CA GLN A 78 2.02 -0.76 20.53
C GLN A 78 0.80 -0.79 21.45
N ALA A 79 0.50 0.33 22.14
CA ALA A 79 -0.69 0.46 22.98
C ALA A 79 -2.00 0.56 22.17
N TRP A 80 -1.92 0.77 20.85
CA TRP A 80 -3.11 0.89 20.01
C TRP A 80 -3.61 -0.46 19.56
N ASP A 81 -4.81 -0.79 20.04
CA ASP A 81 -5.53 -2.00 19.64
C ASP A 81 -6.21 -1.79 18.28
N THR A 82 -5.50 -2.15 17.21
CA THR A 82 -6.01 -2.00 15.84
C THR A 82 -6.64 -3.28 15.31
N GLY A 83 -7.64 -3.13 14.44
CA GLY A 83 -8.34 -4.26 13.82
C GLY A 83 -7.40 -5.15 13.00
N GLU A 84 -6.47 -4.54 12.26
CA GLU A 84 -5.49 -5.28 11.45
C GLU A 84 -4.53 -6.11 12.28
N ALA A 85 -4.05 -5.62 13.44
CA ALA A 85 -3.16 -6.38 14.32
C ALA A 85 -3.86 -7.65 14.85
N ARG A 86 -5.13 -7.55 15.21
CA ARG A 86 -5.95 -8.71 15.63
C ARG A 86 -6.15 -9.73 14.49
N VAL A 87 -6.29 -9.27 13.26
CA VAL A 87 -6.39 -10.16 12.11
C VAL A 87 -5.06 -10.84 11.83
N PHE A 88 -3.95 -10.09 11.84
CA PHE A 88 -2.61 -10.62 11.59
C PHE A 88 -2.20 -11.68 12.61
N ALA A 89 -2.60 -11.51 13.87
CA ALA A 89 -2.36 -12.51 14.92
C ALA A 89 -3.02 -13.90 14.63
N LYS A 90 -3.96 -13.96 13.68
CA LYS A 90 -4.56 -15.24 13.22
C LYS A 90 -3.73 -15.93 12.13
N PHE A 91 -2.72 -15.28 11.60
CA PHE A 91 -1.85 -15.77 10.53
C PHE A 91 -0.36 -15.66 10.91
N PRO A 92 0.07 -16.27 12.06
CA PRO A 92 1.42 -16.06 12.60
C PRO A 92 2.53 -16.57 11.67
N ASP A 93 2.23 -17.57 10.83
CA ASP A 93 3.20 -18.12 9.88
C ASP A 93 3.32 -17.29 8.59
N LEU A 94 2.34 -16.43 8.31
CA LEU A 94 2.27 -15.63 7.09
C LEU A 94 2.48 -14.13 7.30
N VAL A 95 2.32 -13.62 8.53
CA VAL A 95 2.48 -12.19 8.79
C VAL A 95 3.46 -11.94 9.92
N THR A 96 4.51 -11.19 9.60
CA THR A 96 5.44 -10.64 10.59
C THR A 96 5.09 -9.16 10.79
N LEU A 97 4.53 -8.80 11.95
CA LEU A 97 4.16 -7.43 12.29
C LEU A 97 5.16 -6.81 13.28
N HIS A 98 5.67 -5.64 12.93
CA HIS A 98 6.48 -4.79 13.81
C HIS A 98 5.83 -3.42 13.95
N ILE A 99 5.46 -3.06 15.16
CA ILE A 99 4.96 -1.73 15.54
C ILE A 99 6.13 -1.00 16.18
N MET A 100 6.69 -0.02 15.48
CA MET A 100 7.92 0.68 15.84
C MET A 100 7.69 2.11 16.33
N GLY A 101 6.48 2.66 16.11
CA GLY A 101 6.11 3.99 16.56
C GLY A 101 5.74 4.01 18.04
N GLU A 102 5.82 5.18 18.62
CA GLU A 102 5.42 5.44 20.02
C GLU A 102 4.13 6.28 20.10
N GLY A 103 3.44 6.45 19.00
CA GLY A 103 2.28 7.32 18.83
C GLY A 103 2.58 8.47 17.85
N PHE A 104 1.70 9.45 17.83
CA PHE A 104 1.91 10.63 16.99
C PHE A 104 2.97 11.55 17.59
N THR A 105 3.77 12.18 16.74
CA THR A 105 4.86 13.10 17.11
C THR A 105 4.42 14.29 17.97
N TRP A 106 3.15 14.72 17.86
CA TRP A 106 2.58 15.74 18.75
C TRP A 106 2.24 15.23 20.15
N GLU A 107 2.27 13.88 20.37
CA GLU A 107 2.07 13.26 21.69
C GLU A 107 3.41 13.05 22.39
N THR A 108 4.46 12.65 21.68
CA THR A 108 5.78 12.38 22.25
C THR A 108 6.52 13.64 22.66
N GLN A 109 6.40 14.73 21.86
CA GLN A 109 7.10 16.02 22.03
C GLN A 109 8.63 15.87 22.25
N ASP A 110 9.21 14.72 21.88
CA ASP A 110 10.62 14.37 22.01
C ASP A 110 11.18 13.92 20.64
N ARG A 111 11.75 14.88 19.92
CA ARG A 111 12.30 14.64 18.58
C ARG A 111 13.44 13.60 18.58
N ALA A 112 14.26 13.58 19.60
CA ALA A 112 15.38 12.62 19.67
C ALA A 112 14.86 11.18 19.79
N ARG A 113 13.83 10.98 20.57
CA ARG A 113 13.13 9.71 20.75
C ARG A 113 12.44 9.27 19.46
N ASP A 114 11.77 10.18 18.75
CA ASP A 114 11.12 9.90 17.46
C ASP A 114 12.16 9.49 16.41
N ILE A 115 13.32 10.16 16.34
CA ILE A 115 14.43 9.79 15.46
C ILE A 115 14.96 8.40 15.80
N ALA A 116 15.16 8.09 17.08
CA ALA A 116 15.66 6.79 17.50
C ALA A 116 14.67 5.66 17.11
N ALA A 117 13.37 5.87 17.33
CA ALA A 117 12.32 4.93 16.93
C ALA A 117 12.27 4.74 15.42
N ALA A 118 12.35 5.84 14.64
CA ALA A 118 12.38 5.81 13.19
C ALA A 118 13.59 5.05 12.66
N THR A 119 14.78 5.31 13.23
CA THR A 119 16.03 4.62 12.87
C THR A 119 15.92 3.13 13.17
N ALA A 120 15.47 2.74 14.35
CA ALA A 120 15.27 1.34 14.72
C ALA A 120 14.25 0.65 13.78
N GLY A 121 13.17 1.34 13.44
CA GLY A 121 12.16 0.87 12.48
C GLY A 121 12.74 0.66 11.09
N TRP A 122 13.59 1.58 10.63
CA TRP A 122 14.25 1.46 9.34
C TRP A 122 15.27 0.32 9.31
N GLU A 123 16.08 0.15 10.34
CA GLU A 123 16.99 -1.00 10.45
C GLU A 123 16.23 -2.32 10.39
N ARG A 124 15.08 -2.39 11.08
CA ARG A 124 14.21 -3.56 11.01
C ARG A 124 13.63 -3.77 9.62
N ALA A 125 13.19 -2.70 8.96
CA ALA A 125 12.69 -2.75 7.59
C ALA A 125 13.74 -3.28 6.62
N LYS A 126 14.99 -2.82 6.71
CA LYS A 126 16.11 -3.32 5.88
C LYS A 126 16.32 -4.83 6.05
N GLN A 127 16.31 -5.32 7.29
CA GLN A 127 16.42 -6.75 7.57
C GLN A 127 15.29 -7.57 6.92
N LEU A 128 14.04 -7.10 7.03
CA LEU A 128 12.87 -7.78 6.48
C LEU A 128 12.83 -7.74 4.94
N ILE A 129 13.33 -6.66 4.33
CA ILE A 129 13.44 -6.55 2.87
C ILE A 129 14.49 -7.54 2.34
N ARG A 130 15.61 -7.73 3.05
CA ARG A 130 16.65 -8.70 2.68
C ARG A 130 16.25 -10.15 2.98
N ASP A 131 15.30 -10.39 3.89
CA ASP A 131 14.86 -11.73 4.29
C ASP A 131 14.00 -12.38 3.19
N ASP A 132 14.50 -13.43 2.58
CA ASP A 132 13.87 -14.14 1.45
C ASP A 132 12.51 -14.78 1.80
N ARG A 133 12.20 -14.97 3.08
CA ARG A 133 10.90 -15.49 3.52
C ARG A 133 9.74 -14.61 3.08
N HIS A 134 9.91 -13.29 3.10
CA HIS A 134 8.83 -12.36 2.84
C HIS A 134 8.74 -12.00 1.37
N ARG A 135 7.62 -12.28 0.72
CA ARG A 135 7.37 -11.88 -0.66
C ARG A 135 7.13 -10.38 -0.80
N MET A 136 6.58 -9.77 0.26
CA MET A 136 6.27 -8.35 0.31
C MET A 136 6.60 -7.76 1.69
N VAL A 137 7.06 -6.52 1.71
CA VAL A 137 7.23 -5.72 2.94
C VAL A 137 6.41 -4.44 2.82
N LEU A 138 5.51 -4.21 3.78
CA LEU A 138 4.75 -2.97 3.93
C LEU A 138 5.44 -2.07 4.95
N LEU A 139 5.77 -0.85 4.54
CA LEU A 139 6.33 0.23 5.34
C LEU A 139 5.24 1.29 5.58
N ASP A 140 4.41 1.04 6.60
CA ASP A 140 3.23 1.85 6.87
C ASP A 140 3.62 3.16 7.56
N GLU A 141 3.21 4.28 6.96
CA GLU A 141 3.50 5.67 7.36
C GLU A 141 5.00 6.06 7.31
N LEU A 142 5.84 5.35 6.54
CA LEU A 142 7.24 5.76 6.33
C LEU A 142 7.33 7.18 5.73
N ASN A 143 6.42 7.58 4.84
CA ASN A 143 6.41 8.93 4.26
C ASN A 143 6.26 10.02 5.33
N ILE A 144 5.60 9.74 6.46
CA ILE A 144 5.49 10.69 7.58
C ILE A 144 6.84 10.89 8.25
N VAL A 145 7.55 9.81 8.51
CA VAL A 145 8.90 9.82 9.10
C VAL A 145 9.87 10.61 8.24
N LEU A 146 9.84 10.38 6.92
CA LEU A 146 10.66 11.12 5.96
C LEU A 146 10.29 12.60 5.89
N ARG A 147 9.00 12.92 5.91
CA ARG A 147 8.51 14.30 5.91
C ARG A 147 8.99 15.09 7.13
N TYR A 148 9.10 14.47 8.29
CA TYR A 148 9.61 15.10 9.51
C TYR A 148 11.13 15.04 9.63
N GLU A 149 11.81 14.52 8.60
CA GLU A 149 13.27 14.39 8.57
C GLU A 149 13.82 13.59 9.77
N TYR A 150 13.09 12.54 10.19
CA TYR A 150 13.55 11.60 11.21
C TYR A 150 14.48 10.52 10.62
N LEU A 151 14.43 10.36 9.30
CA LEU A 151 15.36 9.56 8.50
C LEU A 151 15.80 10.37 7.29
N PRO A 152 17.09 10.30 6.90
CA PRO A 152 17.56 10.89 5.65
C PRO A 152 16.91 10.18 4.45
N ILE A 153 16.35 10.95 3.53
CA ILE A 153 15.70 10.39 2.33
C ILE A 153 16.71 9.63 1.45
N GLU A 154 17.93 10.13 1.38
CA GLU A 154 19.01 9.53 0.58
C GLU A 154 19.34 8.12 1.05
N GLU A 155 19.32 7.88 2.36
CA GLU A 155 19.54 6.54 2.93
C GLU A 155 18.47 5.55 2.44
N VAL A 156 17.21 5.97 2.49
CA VAL A 156 16.08 5.12 2.07
C VAL A 156 16.12 4.86 0.55
N VAL A 157 16.34 5.89 -0.24
CA VAL A 157 16.39 5.80 -1.71
C VAL A 157 17.56 4.92 -2.15
N ASN A 158 18.76 5.13 -1.59
CA ASN A 158 19.96 4.36 -1.92
C ASN A 158 19.75 2.88 -1.57
N PHE A 159 19.26 2.58 -0.38
CA PHE A 159 18.97 1.21 0.03
C PHE A 159 17.95 0.52 -0.91
N LEU A 160 16.84 1.18 -1.20
CA LEU A 160 15.80 0.60 -2.07
C LEU A 160 16.29 0.40 -3.51
N ARG A 161 17.16 1.27 -4.01
CA ARG A 161 17.76 1.15 -5.35
C ARG A 161 18.77 0.02 -5.41
N ASP A 162 19.67 -0.05 -4.42
CA ASP A 162 20.89 -0.85 -4.51
C ASP A 162 20.74 -2.22 -3.84
N GLU A 163 19.84 -2.35 -2.85
CA GLU A 163 19.77 -3.54 -2.01
C GLU A 163 18.37 -4.23 -1.98
N LYS A 164 17.33 -3.59 -2.51
CA LYS A 164 16.03 -4.28 -2.62
C LYS A 164 16.14 -5.45 -3.59
N PRO A 165 15.85 -6.70 -3.17
CA PRO A 165 15.84 -7.84 -4.08
C PRO A 165 14.89 -7.63 -5.27
N ALA A 166 15.31 -8.11 -6.45
CA ALA A 166 14.60 -7.85 -7.71
C ALA A 166 13.16 -8.37 -7.73
N ASP A 167 12.86 -9.43 -6.97
CA ASP A 167 11.54 -10.07 -6.87
C ASP A 167 10.71 -9.62 -5.64
N LYS A 168 11.30 -8.80 -4.74
CA LYS A 168 10.67 -8.32 -3.51
C LYS A 168 9.74 -7.13 -3.77
N HIS A 169 8.47 -7.25 -3.39
CA HIS A 169 7.59 -6.10 -3.34
C HIS A 169 7.83 -5.27 -2.09
N VAL A 170 7.92 -3.96 -2.24
CA VAL A 170 7.95 -3.00 -1.13
C VAL A 170 6.83 -2.00 -1.32
N VAL A 171 5.99 -1.84 -0.31
CA VAL A 171 4.86 -0.89 -0.31
C VAL A 171 5.13 0.17 0.74
N ILE A 172 5.10 1.43 0.35
CA ILE A 172 5.30 2.57 1.25
C ILE A 172 4.01 3.38 1.31
N THR A 173 3.55 3.69 2.52
CA THR A 173 2.38 4.56 2.71
C THR A 173 2.73 5.83 3.46
N GLY A 174 1.82 6.77 3.42
CA GLY A 174 1.87 8.03 4.16
C GLY A 174 1.67 9.26 3.28
N ARG A 175 1.33 10.37 3.92
CA ARG A 175 1.13 11.65 3.23
C ARG A 175 2.45 12.24 2.77
N ASN A 176 2.41 13.02 1.68
CA ASN A 176 3.53 13.81 1.19
C ASN A 176 4.78 12.97 0.93
N ALA A 177 4.64 11.92 0.10
CA ALA A 177 5.80 11.15 -0.35
C ALA A 177 6.85 12.08 -1.00
N HIS A 178 8.11 11.83 -0.70
CA HIS A 178 9.22 12.59 -1.26
C HIS A 178 9.34 12.36 -2.77
N ALA A 179 9.71 13.41 -3.52
CA ALA A 179 9.82 13.36 -4.97
C ALA A 179 10.71 12.21 -5.47
N SER A 180 11.85 11.98 -4.82
CA SER A 180 12.77 10.89 -5.17
C SER A 180 12.15 9.49 -5.04
N LEU A 181 11.24 9.28 -4.07
CA LEU A 181 10.50 8.03 -3.95
C LEU A 181 9.45 7.88 -5.06
N ILE A 182 8.78 8.97 -5.41
CA ILE A 182 7.79 9.00 -6.49
C ILE A 182 8.46 8.68 -7.82
N GLU A 183 9.62 9.28 -8.09
CA GLU A 183 10.39 9.06 -9.32
C GLU A 183 10.89 7.62 -9.45
N MET A 184 11.35 7.03 -8.34
CA MET A 184 11.91 5.68 -8.33
C MET A 184 10.82 4.59 -8.33
N ALA A 185 9.61 4.89 -7.87
CA ALA A 185 8.56 3.90 -7.69
C ALA A 185 8.03 3.35 -9.02
N ASP A 186 7.68 2.07 -9.04
CA ASP A 186 7.03 1.40 -10.18
C ASP A 186 5.53 1.72 -10.26
N LEU A 187 4.91 2.01 -9.12
CA LEU A 187 3.49 2.34 -8.99
C LEU A 187 3.31 3.40 -7.92
N VAL A 188 2.70 4.50 -8.29
CA VAL A 188 2.33 5.57 -7.37
C VAL A 188 0.83 5.79 -7.45
N THR A 189 0.17 5.85 -6.29
CA THR A 189 -1.24 6.22 -6.19
C THR A 189 -1.38 7.36 -5.21
N GLU A 190 -1.97 8.46 -5.67
CA GLU A 190 -2.31 9.59 -4.83
C GLU A 190 -3.79 9.56 -4.44
N MET A 191 -4.08 9.50 -3.14
CA MET A 191 -5.44 9.54 -2.60
C MET A 191 -5.83 10.99 -2.28
N THR A 192 -6.72 11.52 -3.08
CA THR A 192 -7.19 12.91 -2.95
C THR A 192 -8.27 13.03 -1.89
N LEU A 193 -8.19 14.08 -1.06
CA LEU A 193 -9.17 14.40 -0.05
C LEU A 193 -10.35 15.17 -0.66
N ILE A 194 -11.42 14.47 -1.02
CA ILE A 194 -12.65 15.10 -1.52
C ILE A 194 -13.54 15.54 -0.35
N LYS A 195 -13.79 14.65 0.63
CA LYS A 195 -14.64 14.86 1.80
C LYS A 195 -14.07 14.13 3.00
N HIS A 196 -14.24 14.66 4.20
CA HIS A 196 -13.77 13.99 5.41
C HIS A 196 -14.78 14.19 6.55
N PRO A 197 -15.23 13.11 7.24
CA PRO A 197 -16.22 13.20 8.30
C PRO A 197 -15.75 14.03 9.51
N PHE A 198 -14.46 14.07 9.77
CA PHE A 198 -13.87 14.89 10.84
C PHE A 198 -14.25 16.39 10.74
N ARG A 199 -14.34 16.93 9.52
CA ARG A 199 -14.76 18.32 9.28
C ARG A 199 -16.23 18.56 9.64
N GLN A 200 -17.01 17.49 9.82
CA GLN A 200 -18.40 17.50 10.23
C GLN A 200 -18.58 17.13 11.72
N GLY A 201 -17.50 17.10 12.48
CA GLY A 201 -17.51 16.75 13.90
C GLY A 201 -17.63 15.25 14.20
N VAL A 202 -17.50 14.38 13.18
CA VAL A 202 -17.53 12.92 13.37
C VAL A 202 -16.15 12.44 13.77
N LYS A 203 -16.05 11.82 14.93
CA LYS A 203 -14.79 11.22 15.43
C LYS A 203 -14.46 9.91 14.74
N ALA A 204 -13.21 9.47 14.87
CA ALA A 204 -12.72 8.19 14.36
C ALA A 204 -13.54 7.00 14.92
N GLN A 205 -13.78 6.00 14.07
CA GLN A 205 -14.65 4.87 14.38
C GLN A 205 -13.95 3.54 14.16
N LYS A 206 -14.20 2.57 15.05
CA LYS A 206 -13.72 1.19 14.90
C LYS A 206 -14.22 0.57 13.60
N GLY A 207 -13.32 -0.15 12.92
CA GLY A 207 -13.63 -0.79 11.65
C GLY A 207 -13.60 0.15 10.42
N VAL A 208 -13.45 1.47 10.64
CA VAL A 208 -13.29 2.47 9.57
C VAL A 208 -11.92 3.13 9.63
N GLU A 209 -11.49 3.55 10.82
CA GLU A 209 -10.22 4.27 11.03
C GLU A 209 -9.16 3.38 11.70
N PHE A 210 -9.57 2.40 12.50
CA PHE A 210 -8.70 1.49 13.26
C PHE A 210 -9.39 0.16 13.60
#